data_866124987c37aab7ba82b15c3b4a31b4
#
_entry.id   866124987c37aab7ba82b15c3b4a31b4
#
_cell.length_a   1.000
_cell.length_b   1.000
_cell.length_c   1.000
_cell.angle_alpha   90.00
_cell.angle_beta   90.00
_cell.angle_gamma   90.00
#
_symmetry.space_group_name_H-M   'P 1'
#
loop_
_entity.id
_entity.type
_entity.pdbx_description
1 polymer ?
#
loop_
_entity_poly.entity_id
_entity_poly.type
_entity_poly.pdbx_seq_one_letter_code
_entity_poly.pdbx_strand_id
1 'polypeptide(L)'
;MSQIDSEMAFGEQHAPAPMSAAAVISLVLSLIFFIPGLSVLGLIFGIVGVAATAGGVRQGRGLAVMGIIFSLLVSTGWLVLLWMLSFILPSIMFVITGPQLVMEEAFQGNATEVQAVFIPGSAPDDASTAAFVSTLREQYGEFENVLPDEGDSPPVGAQAFTLPFKFEFSNGMVPGSIDFEVSEVPTPSESYLRIKEIRLPASDPSQTDATLGGSSSKAAEGDSEPSP
;
A
#
# COMPACT_ATOMS: atom_id res chain seq x y z
N MET A 1 27.36 40.55 70.58
CA MET A 1 26.12 39.84 70.86
C MET A 1 25.14 40.28 69.83
N SER A 2 25.26 39.85 68.51
CA SER A 2 24.33 40.15 67.46
C SER A 2 24.74 39.43 66.13
N GLN A 3 25.00 38.12 66.15
CA GLN A 3 25.33 37.37 64.96
C GLN A 3 24.51 36.06 64.83
N ILE A 4 23.48 35.88 65.64
CA ILE A 4 22.70 34.61 65.67
C ILE A 4 21.33 34.76 64.92
N ASP A 5 20.91 35.97 64.55
CA ASP A 5 19.58 36.16 63.96
C ASP A 5 19.55 36.13 62.41
N SER A 6 20.67 35.90 61.71
CA SER A 6 20.70 35.86 60.26
C SER A 6 20.67 34.48 59.61
N GLU A 7 20.64 33.40 60.38
CA GLU A 7 20.64 32.04 59.86
C GLU A 7 19.25 31.35 59.79
N MET A 8 18.18 32.00 60.25
CA MET A 8 16.83 31.40 60.21
C MET A 8 15.95 31.84 59.05
N ALA A 9 16.51 32.56 58.04
CA ALA A 9 15.74 33.02 56.87
C ALA A 9 15.88 32.15 55.61
N PHE A 10 16.57 31.00 55.68
CA PHE A 10 16.74 30.09 54.55
C PHE A 10 15.92 28.80 54.73
N GLY A 11 14.59 28.90 54.74
CA GLY A 11 13.79 27.70 54.98
C GLY A 11 12.36 27.73 54.45
N GLU A 12 12.01 28.69 53.60
CA GLU A 12 10.76 28.52 52.83
C GLU A 12 11.02 27.58 51.67
N GLN A 13 11.03 26.28 51.98
CA GLN A 13 10.89 25.25 50.96
C GLN A 13 9.54 25.48 50.27
N HIS A 14 9.59 26.12 49.08
CA HIS A 14 8.45 26.17 48.20
C HIS A 14 8.03 24.70 47.89
N ALA A 15 6.98 24.23 48.54
CA ALA A 15 6.41 22.95 48.24
C ALA A 15 6.13 22.93 46.70
N PRO A 16 6.63 21.91 45.99
CA PRO A 16 6.41 21.86 44.55
C PRO A 16 4.92 21.91 44.26
N ALA A 17 4.51 22.88 43.42
CA ALA A 17 3.11 23.05 43.04
C ALA A 17 2.56 21.72 42.49
N PRO A 18 1.36 21.30 42.92
CA PRO A 18 0.81 20.02 42.50
C PRO A 18 0.68 19.97 40.98
N MET A 19 1.27 18.95 40.36
CA MET A 19 1.13 18.70 38.92
C MET A 19 -0.35 18.51 38.58
N SER A 20 -0.80 19.16 37.53
CA SER A 20 -2.17 18.97 37.03
C SER A 20 -2.34 17.52 36.52
N ALA A 21 -3.26 16.78 37.11
CA ALA A 21 -3.59 15.42 36.65
C ALA A 21 -3.96 15.40 35.14
N ALA A 22 -4.59 16.48 34.64
CA ALA A 22 -4.90 16.63 33.23
C ALA A 22 -3.64 16.69 32.35
N ALA A 23 -2.54 17.31 32.83
CA ALA A 23 -1.28 17.36 32.09
C ALA A 23 -0.60 15.99 32.00
N VAL A 24 -0.66 15.20 33.05
CA VAL A 24 -0.14 13.82 33.06
C VAL A 24 -0.96 12.92 32.16
N ILE A 25 -2.29 13.02 32.22
CA ILE A 25 -3.21 12.25 31.36
C ILE A 25 -3.01 12.61 29.90
N SER A 26 -2.82 13.90 29.54
CA SER A 26 -2.58 14.30 28.15
C SER A 26 -1.24 13.76 27.62
N LEU A 27 -0.21 13.68 28.45
CA LEU A 27 1.08 13.11 28.09
C LEU A 27 0.96 11.58 27.88
N VAL A 28 0.25 10.87 28.76
CA VAL A 28 0.03 9.42 28.64
C VAL A 28 -0.83 9.10 27.40
N LEU A 29 -1.87 9.86 27.15
CA LEU A 29 -2.73 9.70 25.96
C LEU A 29 -1.97 10.01 24.66
N SER A 30 -1.04 10.97 24.68
CA SER A 30 -0.22 11.27 23.50
C SER A 30 0.85 10.19 23.23
N LEU A 31 1.25 9.43 24.25
CA LEU A 31 2.20 8.32 24.13
C LEU A 31 1.55 7.06 23.54
N ILE A 32 0.22 6.91 23.61
CA ILE A 32 -0.53 5.84 22.95
C ILE A 32 -0.76 6.25 21.48
N PHE A 33 0.35 6.44 20.77
CA PHE A 33 0.44 6.85 19.37
C PHE A 33 -0.29 5.91 18.39
N PHE A 34 -0.52 4.66 18.80
CA PHE A 34 -1.03 3.60 17.92
C PHE A 34 -2.53 3.67 17.59
N ILE A 35 -3.32 4.47 18.30
CA ILE A 35 -4.77 4.52 18.06
C ILE A 35 -5.15 5.89 17.49
N PRO A 36 -5.51 5.98 16.19
CA PRO A 36 -5.75 7.27 15.51
C PRO A 36 -6.84 8.13 16.17
N GLY A 37 -7.81 7.53 16.85
CA GLY A 37 -8.87 8.28 17.56
C GLY A 37 -8.42 8.97 18.86
N LEU A 38 -7.33 8.51 19.48
CA LEU A 38 -6.86 9.07 20.77
C LEU A 38 -6.16 10.42 20.62
N SER A 39 -5.58 10.70 19.44
CA SER A 39 -4.98 12.01 19.17
C SER A 39 -6.02 13.13 19.14
N VAL A 40 -7.23 12.86 18.68
CA VAL A 40 -8.36 13.81 18.70
C VAL A 40 -8.80 14.08 20.14
N LEU A 41 -8.85 13.07 21.00
CA LEU A 41 -9.11 13.26 22.42
C LEU A 41 -8.02 14.08 23.10
N GLY A 42 -6.75 13.83 22.77
CA GLY A 42 -5.60 14.63 23.23
C GLY A 42 -5.74 16.12 22.87
N LEU A 43 -6.22 16.43 21.67
CA LEU A 43 -6.51 17.80 21.22
C LEU A 43 -7.63 18.43 22.08
N ILE A 44 -8.73 17.73 22.30
CA ILE A 44 -9.85 18.21 23.10
C ILE A 44 -9.39 18.50 24.54
N PHE A 45 -8.70 17.57 25.19
CA PHE A 45 -8.16 17.76 26.54
C PHE A 45 -7.09 18.87 26.58
N GLY A 46 -6.31 19.04 25.54
CA GLY A 46 -5.37 20.16 25.41
C GLY A 46 -6.08 21.53 25.41
N ILE A 47 -7.15 21.68 24.64
CA ILE A 47 -7.96 22.89 24.57
C ILE A 47 -8.63 23.18 25.94
N VAL A 48 -9.22 22.15 26.56
CA VAL A 48 -9.82 22.28 27.90
C VAL A 48 -8.75 22.65 28.93
N GLY A 49 -7.56 22.08 28.85
CA GLY A 49 -6.43 22.41 29.71
C GLY A 49 -5.98 23.87 29.61
N VAL A 50 -5.91 24.42 28.38
CA VAL A 50 -5.61 25.85 28.16
C VAL A 50 -6.71 26.73 28.71
N ALA A 51 -7.97 26.39 28.48
CA ALA A 51 -9.12 27.16 28.99
C ALA A 51 -9.15 27.15 30.55
N ALA A 52 -8.85 26.02 31.18
CA ALA A 52 -8.79 25.89 32.64
C ALA A 52 -7.61 26.65 33.27
N THR A 53 -6.55 26.94 32.51
CA THR A 53 -5.37 27.69 32.99
C THR A 53 -5.38 29.16 32.62
N ALA A 54 -6.38 29.63 31.83
CA ALA A 54 -6.49 31.04 31.40
C ALA A 54 -6.73 32.01 32.55
N GLY A 55 -7.25 31.53 33.71
CA GLY A 55 -7.50 32.38 34.90
C GLY A 55 -6.30 32.66 35.80
N GLY A 56 -5.09 32.26 35.44
CA GLY A 56 -3.86 32.55 36.21
C GLY A 56 -3.69 31.79 37.52
N VAL A 57 -4.64 30.99 37.93
CA VAL A 57 -4.68 30.29 39.23
C VAL A 57 -3.91 28.94 39.21
N ARG A 58 -3.61 28.40 38.02
CA ARG A 58 -2.93 27.10 37.86
C ARG A 58 -1.70 27.22 36.97
N GLN A 59 -0.60 26.65 37.45
CA GLN A 59 0.60 26.46 36.63
C GLN A 59 0.37 25.29 35.67
N GLY A 60 0.85 25.38 34.42
CA GLY A 60 0.75 24.30 33.45
C GLY A 60 0.33 24.73 32.04
N ARG A 61 0.16 26.05 31.80
CA ARG A 61 -0.22 26.57 30.47
C ARG A 61 0.75 26.14 29.35
N GLY A 62 2.05 26.09 29.67
CA GLY A 62 3.08 25.62 28.72
C GLY A 62 2.90 24.14 28.33
N LEU A 63 2.59 23.27 29.30
CA LEU A 63 2.33 21.85 29.02
C LEU A 63 1.08 21.65 28.20
N ALA A 64 0.01 22.42 28.45
CA ALA A 64 -1.22 22.33 27.68
C ALA A 64 -1.00 22.78 26.21
N VAL A 65 -0.23 23.82 25.97
CA VAL A 65 0.14 24.30 24.62
C VAL A 65 1.02 23.26 23.91
N MET A 66 2.00 22.69 24.59
CA MET A 66 2.84 21.61 24.03
C MET A 66 1.98 20.39 23.67
N GLY A 67 1.01 20.02 24.50
CA GLY A 67 0.06 18.93 24.21
C GLY A 67 -0.77 19.18 22.94
N ILE A 68 -1.23 20.42 22.73
CA ILE A 68 -1.97 20.79 21.50
C ILE A 68 -1.07 20.69 20.27
N ILE A 69 0.15 21.24 20.33
CA ILE A 69 1.10 21.20 19.23
C ILE A 69 1.42 19.76 18.86
N PHE A 70 1.70 18.92 19.86
CA PHE A 70 2.01 17.52 19.66
C PHE A 70 0.82 16.75 19.09
N SER A 71 -0.41 16.96 19.62
CA SER A 71 -1.63 16.34 19.09
C SER A 71 -1.89 16.73 17.65
N LEU A 72 -1.67 18.00 17.28
CA LEU A 72 -1.83 18.49 15.92
C LEU A 72 -0.83 17.82 14.97
N LEU A 73 0.44 17.72 15.38
CA LEU A 73 1.49 17.08 14.60
C LEU A 73 1.21 15.59 14.38
N VAL A 74 0.79 14.87 15.42
CA VAL A 74 0.41 13.46 15.35
C VAL A 74 -0.83 13.27 14.47
N SER A 75 -1.87 14.11 14.63
CA SER A 75 -3.09 14.03 13.81
C SER A 75 -2.79 14.28 12.33
N THR A 76 -1.94 15.26 12.02
CA THR A 76 -1.50 15.52 10.64
C THR A 76 -0.72 14.34 10.08
N GLY A 77 0.17 13.75 10.88
CA GLY A 77 0.90 12.54 10.48
C GLY A 77 -0.02 11.37 10.14
N TRP A 78 -1.06 11.13 10.94
CA TRP A 78 -2.07 10.12 10.66
C TRP A 78 -2.89 10.41 9.39
N LEU A 79 -3.28 11.67 9.17
CA LEU A 79 -3.99 12.04 7.94
C LEU A 79 -3.14 11.79 6.70
N VAL A 80 -1.85 12.15 6.73
CA VAL A 80 -0.91 11.87 5.65
C VAL A 80 -0.73 10.38 5.45
N LEU A 81 -0.59 9.61 6.53
CA LEU A 81 -0.46 8.15 6.47
C LEU A 81 -1.71 7.50 5.86
N LEU A 82 -2.91 7.86 6.31
CA LEU A 82 -4.17 7.34 5.77
C LEU A 82 -4.35 7.73 4.30
N TRP A 83 -3.99 8.96 3.95
CA TRP A 83 -4.00 9.41 2.56
C TRP A 83 -3.03 8.59 1.70
N MET A 84 -1.79 8.41 2.14
CA MET A 84 -0.81 7.58 1.46
C MET A 84 -1.27 6.12 1.34
N LEU A 85 -1.87 5.57 2.41
CA LEU A 85 -2.37 4.21 2.43
C LEU A 85 -3.54 4.00 1.45
N SER A 86 -4.39 5.01 1.24
CA SER A 86 -5.49 4.94 0.27
C SER A 86 -5.01 4.77 -1.18
N PHE A 87 -3.78 5.16 -1.51
CA PHE A 87 -3.17 4.90 -2.82
C PHE A 87 -2.41 3.57 -2.89
N ILE A 88 -1.79 3.17 -1.78
CA ILE A 88 -0.93 1.98 -1.76
C ILE A 88 -1.76 0.70 -1.63
N LEU A 89 -2.78 0.70 -0.78
CA LEU A 89 -3.61 -0.49 -0.50
C LEU A 89 -4.29 -1.06 -1.76
N PRO A 90 -4.93 -0.27 -2.62
CA PRO A 90 -5.53 -0.81 -3.85
C PRO A 90 -4.48 -1.48 -4.75
N SER A 91 -3.27 -0.91 -4.84
CA SER A 91 -2.20 -1.47 -5.65
C SER A 91 -1.66 -2.79 -5.08
N ILE A 92 -1.50 -2.90 -3.76
CA ILE A 92 -1.11 -4.16 -3.11
C ILE A 92 -2.19 -5.22 -3.29
N MET A 93 -3.45 -4.86 -3.05
CA MET A 93 -4.58 -5.78 -3.24
C MET A 93 -4.66 -6.24 -4.69
N PHE A 94 -4.41 -5.35 -5.65
CA PHE A 94 -4.41 -5.68 -7.06
C PHE A 94 -3.31 -6.69 -7.44
N VAL A 95 -2.11 -6.60 -6.88
CA VAL A 95 -1.05 -7.60 -7.11
C VAL A 95 -1.50 -9.00 -6.68
N ILE A 96 -2.29 -9.09 -5.61
CA ILE A 96 -2.76 -10.38 -5.06
C ILE A 96 -4.00 -10.87 -5.82
N THR A 97 -4.97 -10.00 -6.09
CA THR A 97 -6.28 -10.40 -6.63
C THR A 97 -6.43 -10.17 -8.12
N GLY A 98 -5.66 -9.24 -8.70
CA GLY A 98 -5.74 -8.91 -10.12
C GLY A 98 -5.46 -10.08 -11.05
N PRO A 99 -4.37 -10.84 -10.84
CA PRO A 99 -4.09 -12.04 -11.64
C PRO A 99 -5.20 -13.09 -11.60
N GLN A 100 -5.77 -13.33 -10.41
CA GLN A 100 -6.90 -14.24 -10.22
C GLN A 100 -8.10 -13.77 -11.06
N LEU A 101 -8.47 -12.49 -10.91
CA LEU A 101 -9.59 -11.90 -11.64
C LEU A 101 -9.41 -12.03 -13.15
N VAL A 102 -8.21 -11.69 -13.67
CA VAL A 102 -7.93 -11.77 -15.11
C VAL A 102 -8.06 -13.18 -15.64
N MET A 103 -7.53 -14.17 -14.93
CA MET A 103 -7.61 -15.56 -15.34
C MET A 103 -9.05 -16.07 -15.29
N GLU A 104 -9.81 -15.76 -14.26
CA GLU A 104 -11.22 -16.12 -14.14
C GLU A 104 -12.04 -15.51 -15.28
N GLU A 105 -11.91 -14.20 -15.54
CA GLU A 105 -12.64 -13.51 -16.59
C GLU A 105 -12.24 -14.02 -17.99
N ALA A 106 -10.95 -14.31 -18.21
CA ALA A 106 -10.50 -14.91 -19.45
C ALA A 106 -11.13 -16.29 -19.70
N PHE A 107 -11.14 -17.16 -18.68
CA PHE A 107 -11.74 -18.50 -18.78
C PHE A 107 -13.27 -18.46 -18.92
N GLN A 108 -13.93 -17.41 -18.45
CA GLN A 108 -15.36 -17.14 -18.65
C GLN A 108 -15.67 -16.52 -20.03
N GLY A 109 -14.65 -16.06 -20.76
CA GLY A 109 -14.78 -15.41 -22.06
C GLY A 109 -15.14 -13.92 -22.00
N ASN A 110 -14.94 -13.27 -20.85
CA ASN A 110 -15.23 -11.86 -20.62
C ASN A 110 -14.04 -10.98 -21.03
N ALA A 111 -13.69 -10.96 -22.30
CA ALA A 111 -12.50 -10.26 -22.82
C ALA A 111 -12.50 -8.76 -22.49
N THR A 112 -13.64 -8.11 -22.39
CA THR A 112 -13.74 -6.69 -22.02
C THR A 112 -13.22 -6.43 -20.62
N GLU A 113 -13.54 -7.29 -19.65
CA GLU A 113 -13.06 -7.17 -18.26
C GLU A 113 -11.55 -7.47 -18.19
N VAL A 114 -11.08 -8.45 -18.96
CA VAL A 114 -9.64 -8.72 -19.10
C VAL A 114 -8.92 -7.49 -19.63
N GLN A 115 -9.40 -6.88 -20.72
CA GLN A 115 -8.77 -5.70 -21.34
C GLN A 115 -8.69 -4.51 -20.36
N ALA A 116 -9.70 -4.31 -19.51
CA ALA A 116 -9.75 -3.21 -18.55
C ALA A 116 -8.61 -3.23 -17.53
N VAL A 117 -8.01 -4.38 -17.29
CA VAL A 117 -6.93 -4.59 -16.31
C VAL A 117 -5.55 -4.44 -16.93
N PHE A 118 -5.44 -4.60 -18.26
CA PHE A 118 -4.18 -4.45 -18.98
C PHE A 118 -3.84 -2.98 -19.27
N ILE A 119 -2.55 -2.74 -19.55
CA ILE A 119 -2.08 -1.43 -20.02
C ILE A 119 -2.69 -1.15 -21.40
N PRO A 120 -3.18 0.07 -21.65
CA PRO A 120 -3.57 0.48 -22.98
C PRO A 120 -2.44 0.26 -24.00
N GLY A 121 -2.69 -0.50 -25.05
CA GLY A 121 -1.67 -0.86 -26.06
C GLY A 121 -1.01 -2.24 -25.86
N SER A 122 -1.12 -2.85 -24.68
CA SER A 122 -0.74 -4.25 -24.47
C SER A 122 -1.96 -5.14 -24.14
N ALA A 123 -3.13 -4.55 -24.06
CA ALA A 123 -4.37 -5.28 -23.79
C ALA A 123 -4.64 -6.29 -24.93
N PRO A 124 -4.87 -7.58 -24.59
CA PRO A 124 -5.16 -8.59 -25.58
C PRO A 124 -6.55 -8.34 -26.19
N ASP A 125 -6.69 -8.66 -27.46
CA ASP A 125 -8.02 -8.71 -28.09
C ASP A 125 -8.78 -9.99 -27.75
N ASP A 126 -10.04 -10.06 -28.14
CA ASP A 126 -10.91 -11.21 -27.87
C ASP A 126 -10.35 -12.50 -28.46
N ALA A 127 -9.75 -12.42 -29.67
CA ALA A 127 -9.19 -13.57 -30.34
C ALA A 127 -7.93 -14.09 -29.63
N SER A 128 -7.05 -13.19 -29.21
CA SER A 128 -5.85 -13.52 -28.43
C SER A 128 -6.19 -14.10 -27.06
N THR A 129 -7.19 -13.54 -26.38
CA THR A 129 -7.68 -14.06 -25.10
C THR A 129 -8.24 -15.48 -25.27
N ALA A 130 -9.08 -15.70 -26.29
CA ALA A 130 -9.65 -17.02 -26.57
C ALA A 130 -8.56 -18.06 -26.97
N ALA A 131 -7.58 -17.65 -27.78
CA ALA A 131 -6.46 -18.51 -28.15
C ALA A 131 -5.60 -18.89 -26.94
N PHE A 132 -5.29 -17.93 -26.06
CA PHE A 132 -4.58 -18.15 -24.82
C PHE A 132 -5.30 -19.16 -23.92
N VAL A 133 -6.58 -18.95 -23.67
CA VAL A 133 -7.41 -19.86 -22.84
C VAL A 133 -7.49 -21.25 -23.45
N SER A 134 -7.68 -21.36 -24.79
CA SER A 134 -7.72 -22.68 -25.44
C SER A 134 -6.41 -23.44 -25.30
N THR A 135 -5.27 -22.73 -25.42
CA THR A 135 -3.93 -23.30 -25.23
C THR A 135 -3.75 -23.80 -23.80
N LEU A 136 -4.11 -22.99 -22.80
CA LEU A 136 -3.99 -23.37 -21.39
C LEU A 136 -4.89 -24.55 -21.04
N ARG A 137 -6.13 -24.53 -21.53
CA ARG A 137 -7.10 -25.61 -21.29
C ARG A 137 -6.65 -26.94 -21.90
N GLU A 138 -6.01 -26.89 -23.06
CA GLU A 138 -5.44 -28.09 -23.70
C GLU A 138 -4.21 -28.63 -22.97
N GLN A 139 -3.33 -27.72 -22.49
CA GLN A 139 -2.08 -28.12 -21.84
C GLN A 139 -2.24 -28.45 -20.36
N TYR A 140 -3.02 -27.68 -19.63
CA TYR A 140 -3.08 -27.71 -18.16
C TYR A 140 -4.49 -27.97 -17.60
N GLY A 141 -5.53 -27.92 -18.42
CA GLY A 141 -6.92 -28.11 -17.98
C GLY A 141 -7.60 -26.81 -17.56
N GLU A 142 -8.61 -26.93 -16.70
CA GLU A 142 -9.36 -25.78 -16.22
C GLU A 142 -8.56 -25.02 -15.15
N PHE A 143 -8.64 -23.69 -15.19
CA PHE A 143 -8.04 -22.81 -14.21
C PHE A 143 -8.77 -22.90 -12.86
N GLU A 144 -8.05 -22.99 -11.77
CA GLU A 144 -8.59 -23.07 -10.41
C GLU A 144 -8.17 -21.87 -9.56
N ASN A 145 -6.87 -21.52 -9.56
CA ASN A 145 -6.35 -20.50 -8.66
C ASN A 145 -5.02 -19.91 -9.16
N VAL A 146 -4.63 -18.75 -8.61
CA VAL A 146 -3.29 -18.20 -8.79
C VAL A 146 -2.74 -17.73 -7.44
N LEU A 147 -1.52 -18.08 -7.16
CA LEU A 147 -0.84 -17.76 -5.90
C LEU A 147 0.48 -17.03 -6.21
N PRO A 148 0.83 -15.98 -5.46
CA PRO A 148 2.16 -15.41 -5.56
C PRO A 148 3.20 -16.46 -5.17
N ASP A 149 4.29 -16.55 -5.93
CA ASP A 149 5.43 -17.39 -5.59
C ASP A 149 6.50 -16.60 -4.83
N GLU A 150 7.40 -17.33 -4.16
CA GLU A 150 8.54 -16.70 -3.51
C GLU A 150 9.49 -16.12 -4.57
N GLY A 151 9.70 -14.82 -4.51
CA GLY A 151 10.59 -14.10 -5.43
C GLY A 151 11.16 -12.86 -4.77
N ASP A 152 12.09 -12.24 -5.47
CA ASP A 152 12.67 -10.98 -5.02
C ASP A 152 11.61 -9.87 -5.01
N SER A 153 11.60 -9.10 -3.93
CA SER A 153 10.74 -7.92 -3.85
C SER A 153 11.09 -6.93 -4.97
N PRO A 154 10.09 -6.34 -5.63
CA PRO A 154 10.37 -5.35 -6.66
C PRO A 154 11.18 -4.18 -6.10
N PRO A 155 12.08 -3.58 -6.88
CA PRO A 155 12.85 -2.42 -6.45
C PRO A 155 11.92 -1.26 -6.07
N VAL A 156 12.25 -0.57 -4.99
CA VAL A 156 11.47 0.59 -4.55
C VAL A 156 11.47 1.66 -5.65
N GLY A 157 10.27 2.10 -6.06
CA GLY A 157 10.10 3.10 -7.11
C GLY A 157 10.17 2.56 -8.54
N ALA A 158 10.19 1.25 -8.75
CA ALA A 158 10.11 0.66 -10.07
C ALA A 158 8.77 1.01 -10.74
N GLN A 159 8.82 1.51 -11.97
CA GLN A 159 7.63 1.76 -12.79
C GLN A 159 7.10 0.50 -13.47
N ALA A 160 7.96 -0.49 -13.65
CA ALA A 160 7.61 -1.80 -14.18
C ALA A 160 8.42 -2.86 -13.46
N PHE A 161 7.81 -4.01 -13.18
CA PHE A 161 8.45 -5.14 -12.52
C PHE A 161 7.74 -6.44 -12.85
N THR A 162 8.48 -7.54 -12.78
CA THR A 162 7.97 -8.89 -12.98
C THR A 162 7.90 -9.60 -11.64
N LEU A 163 6.79 -10.28 -11.37
CA LEU A 163 6.65 -11.14 -10.22
C LEU A 163 6.38 -12.58 -10.65
N PRO A 164 6.97 -13.56 -9.95
CA PRO A 164 6.66 -14.96 -10.15
C PRO A 164 5.33 -15.32 -9.49
N PHE A 165 4.58 -16.17 -10.16
CA PHE A 165 3.31 -16.72 -9.67
C PHE A 165 3.24 -18.23 -9.93
N LYS A 166 2.43 -18.92 -9.14
CA LYS A 166 2.02 -20.31 -9.35
C LYS A 166 0.56 -20.32 -9.76
N PHE A 167 0.32 -20.84 -10.94
CA PHE A 167 -1.03 -21.02 -11.49
C PHE A 167 -1.48 -22.45 -11.24
N GLU A 168 -2.60 -22.59 -10.58
CA GLU A 168 -3.21 -23.90 -10.27
C GLU A 168 -4.28 -24.21 -11.31
N PHE A 169 -4.11 -25.35 -11.95
CA PHE A 169 -5.04 -25.89 -12.93
C PHE A 169 -5.46 -27.30 -12.49
N SER A 170 -6.52 -27.81 -13.07
CA SER A 170 -7.02 -29.17 -12.76
C SER A 170 -5.98 -30.28 -12.96
N ASN A 171 -4.96 -30.06 -13.77
CA ASN A 171 -3.88 -31.02 -14.03
C ASN A 171 -2.61 -30.75 -13.21
N GLY A 172 -2.58 -29.71 -12.37
CA GLY A 172 -1.47 -29.39 -11.48
C GLY A 172 -1.08 -27.91 -11.45
N MET A 173 0.00 -27.62 -10.72
CA MET A 173 0.55 -26.26 -10.58
C MET A 173 1.60 -25.98 -11.65
N VAL A 174 1.54 -24.80 -12.23
CA VAL A 174 2.45 -24.33 -13.26
C VAL A 174 3.08 -23.01 -12.80
N PRO A 175 4.43 -22.92 -12.74
CA PRO A 175 5.08 -21.65 -12.47
C PRO A 175 4.90 -20.71 -13.68
N GLY A 176 4.71 -19.44 -13.41
CA GLY A 176 4.61 -18.43 -14.45
C GLY A 176 5.08 -17.08 -13.92
N SER A 177 4.96 -16.06 -14.74
CA SER A 177 5.33 -14.68 -14.38
C SER A 177 4.31 -13.69 -14.90
N ILE A 178 4.18 -12.59 -14.17
CA ILE A 178 3.33 -11.48 -14.55
C ILE A 178 4.14 -10.20 -14.52
N ASP A 179 4.12 -9.48 -15.62
CA ASP A 179 4.70 -8.17 -15.75
C ASP A 179 3.66 -7.10 -15.36
N PHE A 180 4.01 -6.31 -14.36
CA PHE A 180 3.22 -5.18 -13.90
C PHE A 180 3.87 -3.87 -14.33
N GLU A 181 3.05 -2.86 -14.60
CA GLU A 181 3.51 -1.52 -14.91
C GLU A 181 2.59 -0.48 -14.25
N VAL A 182 3.17 0.63 -13.79
CA VAL A 182 2.42 1.74 -13.20
C VAL A 182 1.79 2.56 -14.33
N SER A 183 0.48 2.75 -14.28
CA SER A 183 -0.30 3.53 -15.23
C SER A 183 -0.74 4.86 -14.61
N GLU A 184 -0.87 5.90 -15.42
CA GLU A 184 -1.45 7.17 -15.00
C GLU A 184 -2.98 7.07 -14.80
N VAL A 185 -3.62 6.08 -15.44
CA VAL A 185 -5.05 5.84 -15.37
C VAL A 185 -5.31 4.63 -14.49
N PRO A 186 -6.08 4.77 -13.40
CA PRO A 186 -6.38 3.64 -12.53
C PRO A 186 -7.23 2.57 -13.23
N THR A 187 -7.12 1.34 -12.73
CA THR A 187 -8.02 0.24 -13.10
C THR A 187 -9.43 0.47 -12.52
N PRO A 188 -10.45 -0.31 -12.92
CA PRO A 188 -11.76 -0.28 -12.28
C PRO A 188 -11.72 -0.52 -10.76
N SER A 189 -10.70 -1.22 -10.26
CA SER A 189 -10.44 -1.44 -8.83
C SER A 189 -9.63 -0.33 -8.16
N GLU A 190 -9.51 0.85 -8.78
CA GLU A 190 -8.77 2.03 -8.29
C GLU A 190 -7.25 1.81 -8.13
N SER A 191 -6.70 0.72 -8.66
CA SER A 191 -5.26 0.49 -8.69
C SER A 191 -4.60 1.24 -9.84
N TYR A 192 -3.46 1.84 -9.55
CA TYR A 192 -2.56 2.41 -10.56
C TYR A 192 -1.62 1.37 -11.17
N LEU A 193 -1.57 0.15 -10.64
CA LEU A 193 -0.88 -0.96 -11.26
C LEU A 193 -1.78 -1.61 -12.30
N ARG A 194 -1.19 -1.97 -13.44
CA ARG A 194 -1.83 -2.70 -14.53
C ARG A 194 -0.95 -3.87 -14.94
N ILE A 195 -1.58 -4.88 -15.49
CA ILE A 195 -0.87 -6.01 -16.07
C ILE A 195 -0.43 -5.62 -17.49
N LYS A 196 0.82 -5.89 -17.80
CA LYS A 196 1.38 -5.73 -19.13
C LYS A 196 1.36 -7.04 -19.90
N GLU A 197 1.79 -8.11 -19.24
CA GLU A 197 1.90 -9.42 -19.84
C GLU A 197 1.81 -10.51 -18.78
N ILE A 198 1.17 -11.62 -19.13
CA ILE A 198 1.16 -12.87 -18.34
C ILE A 198 1.86 -13.92 -19.18
N ARG A 199 2.83 -14.62 -18.59
CA ARG A 199 3.59 -15.70 -19.27
C ARG A 199 3.51 -16.98 -18.46
N LEU A 200 3.14 -18.06 -19.14
CA LEU A 200 3.24 -19.41 -18.62
C LEU A 200 4.16 -20.23 -19.54
N PRO A 201 5.12 -20.97 -19.01
CA PRO A 201 5.99 -21.83 -19.80
C PRO A 201 5.16 -22.92 -20.51
N ALA A 202 5.59 -23.33 -21.68
CA ALA A 202 4.97 -24.46 -22.35
C ALA A 202 5.20 -25.78 -21.56
N SER A 203 4.22 -26.67 -21.56
CA SER A 203 4.34 -28.00 -20.94
C SER A 203 5.36 -28.88 -21.66
N ASP A 204 5.60 -28.64 -22.95
CA ASP A 204 6.57 -29.31 -23.80
C ASP A 204 7.61 -28.30 -24.30
N PRO A 205 8.92 -28.55 -24.16
CA PRO A 205 9.98 -27.65 -24.64
C PRO A 205 9.98 -27.42 -26.14
N SER A 206 9.24 -28.20 -26.91
CA SER A 206 9.02 -27.97 -28.36
C SER A 206 7.91 -26.97 -28.67
N GLN A 207 7.13 -26.57 -27.67
CA GLN A 207 6.03 -25.61 -27.80
C GLN A 207 6.50 -24.22 -27.36
N THR A 208 5.77 -23.22 -27.81
CA THR A 208 6.02 -21.83 -27.38
C THR A 208 5.27 -21.55 -26.08
N ASP A 209 5.87 -20.75 -25.21
CA ASP A 209 5.23 -20.26 -23.99
C ASP A 209 3.88 -19.61 -24.28
N ALA A 210 2.91 -19.86 -23.43
CA ALA A 210 1.62 -19.20 -23.52
C ALA A 210 1.74 -17.78 -22.96
N THR A 211 1.40 -16.79 -23.77
CA THR A 211 1.47 -15.36 -23.36
C THR A 211 0.12 -14.67 -23.59
N LEU A 212 -0.27 -13.85 -22.62
CA LEU A 212 -1.43 -12.97 -22.73
C LEU A 212 -1.01 -11.52 -22.52
N GLY A 213 -1.33 -10.64 -23.47
CA GLY A 213 -0.86 -9.26 -23.48
C GLY A 213 0.51 -9.11 -24.15
N GLY A 214 1.16 -7.98 -23.92
CA GLY A 214 2.40 -7.64 -24.61
C GLY A 214 2.15 -7.08 -26.02
N SER A 215 3.14 -6.38 -26.56
CA SER A 215 3.06 -5.90 -27.94
C SER A 215 3.25 -7.08 -28.90
N SER A 216 2.17 -7.53 -29.50
CA SER A 216 2.15 -8.55 -30.60
C SER A 216 2.90 -8.10 -31.86
N SER A 217 3.92 -7.27 -31.77
CA SER A 217 4.57 -6.60 -32.88
C SER A 217 6.03 -6.95 -33.03
N LYS A 218 6.44 -8.22 -33.07
CA LYS A 218 7.76 -8.57 -33.64
C LYS A 218 7.90 -10.01 -34.13
N ALA A 219 6.91 -10.52 -34.81
CA ALA A 219 7.06 -11.84 -35.46
C ALA A 219 6.86 -11.81 -36.99
N ALA A 220 6.95 -10.66 -37.64
CA ALA A 220 6.77 -10.59 -39.10
C ALA A 220 7.66 -9.52 -39.76
N GLU A 221 8.87 -9.27 -39.29
CA GLU A 221 9.87 -8.55 -40.08
C GLU A 221 11.06 -9.47 -40.28
N GLY A 222 10.78 -10.50 -41.09
CA GLY A 222 11.80 -11.36 -41.65
C GLY A 222 12.68 -10.53 -42.58
N ASP A 223 13.96 -10.52 -42.29
CA ASP A 223 15.06 -10.09 -43.15
C ASP A 223 14.80 -10.49 -44.60
N SER A 224 14.36 -9.53 -45.39
CA SER A 224 14.59 -9.53 -46.82
C SER A 224 15.76 -8.60 -47.10
N GLU A 225 16.96 -9.09 -46.83
CA GLU A 225 18.22 -8.51 -47.32
C GLU A 225 18.21 -8.61 -48.87
N PRO A 226 18.26 -7.50 -49.59
CA PRO A 226 18.46 -7.57 -51.02
C PRO A 226 19.95 -7.87 -51.28
N SER A 227 20.22 -9.08 -51.79
CA SER A 227 21.55 -9.41 -52.36
C SER A 227 21.81 -8.57 -53.59
N PRO A 228 23.08 -8.24 -53.83
CA PRO A 228 23.59 -7.32 -54.84
C PRO A 228 23.41 -7.75 -56.27
#